data_c4e9ef5f5d61deb1ceea021c1fe0942e
#
_entry.id   c4e9ef5f5d61deb1ceea021c1fe0942e
#
_cell.length_a   1.000
_cell.length_b   1.000
_cell.length_c   1.000
_cell.angle_alpha   90.00
_cell.angle_beta   90.00
_cell.angle_gamma   90.00
#
_symmetry.space_group_name_H-M   'P 1'
#
loop_
_entity.id
_entity.type
_entity.pdbx_description
1 polymer ?
#
loop_
_entity_poly.entity_id
_entity_poly.type
_entity_poly.pdbx_seq_one_letter_code
_entity_poly.pdbx_strand_id
1 'polypeptide(L)'
;MFVNTDSIFEKNIQSDICIVGAGAAGITLALEMAKHKINVVLIESGDFEVDKKTQSLYEGFNIGKDYSLTETRARFLGGTTNWWGGMCHPLHEVDFEPKEYCPNYDGWPIQRSELDEYYKKAHHYLDLDDDDYD
;
A
#
# COMPACT_ATOMS: atom_id res chain seq x y z
N MET A 1 12.11 -13.49 5.92
CA MET A 1 12.20 -14.79 5.20
C MET A 1 11.01 -14.85 4.25
N PHE A 2 11.25 -15.14 2.98
CA PHE A 2 10.16 -15.39 2.02
C PHE A 2 9.82 -16.87 2.01
N VAL A 3 8.52 -17.17 1.99
CA VAL A 3 8.01 -18.55 1.99
C VAL A 3 6.89 -18.66 0.96
N ASN A 4 7.04 -19.56 0.00
CA ASN A 4 5.96 -19.89 -0.91
C ASN A 4 4.92 -20.74 -0.17
N THR A 5 3.63 -20.43 -0.34
CA THR A 5 2.52 -21.15 0.31
C THR A 5 2.52 -22.65 0.02
N ASP A 6 2.98 -23.06 -1.17
CA ASP A 6 3.09 -24.47 -1.55
C ASP A 6 4.13 -25.25 -0.71
N SER A 7 5.05 -24.53 -0.06
CA SER A 7 6.08 -25.11 0.82
C SER A 7 5.72 -25.04 2.31
N ILE A 8 4.55 -24.47 2.66
CA ILE A 8 4.10 -24.39 4.05
C ILE A 8 3.35 -25.67 4.41
N PHE A 9 3.95 -26.48 5.27
CA PHE A 9 3.34 -27.71 5.79
C PHE A 9 2.46 -27.45 7.02
N GLU A 10 2.67 -26.34 7.72
CA GLU A 10 1.89 -25.98 8.90
C GLU A 10 0.58 -25.28 8.46
N LYS A 11 -0.54 -25.72 9.04
CA LYS A 11 -1.87 -25.16 8.74
C LYS A 11 -2.12 -23.82 9.40
N ASN A 12 -1.34 -23.48 10.42
CA ASN A 12 -1.49 -22.24 11.20
C ASN A 12 -0.13 -21.55 11.34
N ILE A 13 -0.07 -20.28 10.95
CA ILE A 13 1.07 -19.41 11.20
C ILE A 13 0.65 -18.44 12.31
N GLN A 14 1.47 -18.33 13.36
CA GLN A 14 1.24 -17.38 14.45
C GLN A 14 2.17 -16.17 14.33
N SER A 15 1.61 -14.99 14.49
CA SER A 15 2.33 -13.72 14.51
C SER A 15 1.59 -12.72 15.38
N ASP A 16 2.30 -11.67 15.81
CA ASP A 16 1.66 -10.56 16.55
C ASP A 16 0.78 -9.74 15.60
N ILE A 17 1.22 -9.57 14.36
CA ILE A 17 0.52 -8.82 13.31
C ILE A 17 0.55 -9.61 12.00
N CYS A 18 -0.61 -9.69 11.36
CA CYS A 18 -0.75 -10.17 9.98
C CYS A 18 -1.14 -9.00 9.07
N ILE A 19 -0.30 -8.72 8.08
CA ILE A 19 -0.52 -7.69 7.07
C ILE A 19 -0.89 -8.38 5.76
N VAL A 20 -1.96 -7.94 5.12
CA VAL A 20 -2.44 -8.48 3.84
C VAL A 20 -2.19 -7.46 2.74
N GLY A 21 -1.35 -7.85 1.78
CA GLY A 21 -0.93 -7.05 0.65
C GLY A 21 0.46 -6.45 0.83
N ALA A 22 1.40 -6.88 -0.02
CA ALA A 22 2.77 -6.39 -0.06
C ALA A 22 2.95 -5.26 -1.11
N GLY A 23 2.05 -4.29 -1.13
CA GLY A 23 2.25 -3.00 -1.79
C GLY A 23 3.04 -2.04 -0.89
N ALA A 24 3.23 -0.80 -1.33
CA ALA A 24 4.01 0.22 -0.62
C ALA A 24 3.60 0.35 0.87
N ALA A 25 2.30 0.44 1.15
CA ALA A 25 1.80 0.59 2.52
C ALA A 25 2.09 -0.64 3.39
N GLY A 26 1.83 -1.85 2.87
CA GLY A 26 2.05 -3.08 3.63
C GLY A 26 3.52 -3.36 3.90
N ILE A 27 4.38 -3.11 2.92
CA ILE A 27 5.84 -3.25 3.08
C ILE A 27 6.36 -2.24 4.12
N THR A 28 5.97 -0.98 4.01
CA THR A 28 6.40 0.07 4.95
C THR A 28 5.96 -0.26 6.37
N LEU A 29 4.70 -0.67 6.56
CA LEU A 29 4.19 -1.07 7.87
C LEU A 29 4.96 -2.27 8.43
N ALA A 30 5.23 -3.30 7.61
CA ALA A 30 5.99 -4.47 8.03
C ALA A 30 7.41 -4.10 8.47
N LEU A 31 8.08 -3.21 7.74
CA LEU A 31 9.42 -2.73 8.07
C LEU A 31 9.43 -1.89 9.37
N GLU A 32 8.45 -1.01 9.56
CA GLU A 32 8.32 -0.24 10.81
C GLU A 32 8.08 -1.15 12.01
N MET A 33 7.17 -2.11 11.91
CA MET A 33 6.91 -3.07 12.99
C MET A 33 8.14 -3.92 13.32
N ALA A 34 8.90 -4.33 12.31
CA ALA A 34 10.13 -5.09 12.50
C ALA A 34 11.21 -4.31 13.28
N LYS A 35 11.30 -2.97 13.10
CA LYS A 35 12.18 -2.10 13.91
C LYS A 35 11.84 -2.17 15.40
N HIS A 36 10.58 -2.37 15.72
CA HIS A 36 10.09 -2.54 17.08
C HIS A 36 10.12 -3.98 17.59
N LYS A 37 10.74 -4.91 16.84
CA LYS A 37 10.85 -6.34 17.15
C LYS A 37 9.47 -7.05 17.28
N ILE A 38 8.46 -6.52 16.61
CA ILE A 38 7.14 -7.14 16.50
C ILE A 38 7.23 -8.25 15.45
N ASN A 39 6.71 -9.43 15.78
CA ASN A 39 6.66 -10.55 14.83
C ASN A 39 5.53 -10.32 13.82
N VAL A 40 5.90 -10.15 12.55
CA VAL A 40 4.98 -9.80 11.47
C VAL A 40 4.94 -10.88 10.42
N VAL A 41 3.75 -11.23 9.98
CA VAL A 41 3.50 -11.99 8.75
C VAL A 41 2.92 -11.04 7.71
N LEU A 42 3.59 -10.91 6.57
CA LEU A 42 3.11 -10.17 5.41
C LEU A 42 2.69 -11.17 4.33
N ILE A 43 1.41 -11.12 3.96
CA ILE A 43 0.82 -12.03 2.96
C ILE A 43 0.62 -11.25 1.66
N GLU A 44 1.14 -11.81 0.56
CA GLU A 44 0.93 -11.30 -0.79
C GLU A 44 0.35 -12.41 -1.67
N SER A 45 -0.58 -12.04 -2.53
CA SER A 45 -1.23 -12.98 -3.45
C SER A 45 -0.43 -13.27 -4.71
N GLY A 46 0.46 -12.35 -5.10
CA GLY A 46 1.38 -12.52 -6.22
C GLY A 46 2.75 -13.01 -5.79
N ASP A 47 3.60 -13.28 -6.76
CA ASP A 47 4.99 -13.67 -6.56
C ASP A 47 5.92 -12.43 -6.76
N PHE A 48 7.19 -12.65 -7.02
CA PHE A 48 8.18 -11.58 -7.31
C PHE A 48 7.99 -10.96 -8.68
N GLU A 49 7.32 -11.66 -9.59
CA GLU A 49 7.04 -11.21 -10.96
C GLU A 49 5.54 -11.28 -11.25
N VAL A 50 5.11 -10.53 -12.25
CA VAL A 50 3.72 -10.55 -12.71
C VAL A 50 3.36 -11.92 -13.29
N ASP A 51 2.33 -12.52 -12.75
CA ASP A 51 1.69 -13.71 -13.27
C ASP A 51 0.28 -13.38 -13.80
N LYS A 52 -0.03 -13.84 -15.01
CA LYS A 52 -1.32 -13.56 -15.67
C LYS A 52 -2.52 -14.09 -14.89
N LYS A 53 -2.39 -15.27 -14.27
CA LYS A 53 -3.46 -15.89 -13.49
C LYS A 53 -3.78 -15.05 -12.26
N THR A 54 -2.75 -14.63 -11.52
CA THR A 54 -2.89 -13.79 -10.34
C THR A 54 -3.39 -12.40 -10.71
N GLN A 55 -2.87 -11.81 -11.81
CA GLN A 55 -3.29 -10.51 -12.29
C GLN A 55 -4.77 -10.51 -12.73
N SER A 56 -5.29 -11.61 -13.30
CA SER A 56 -6.69 -11.73 -13.70
C SER A 56 -7.68 -11.66 -12.52
N LEU A 57 -7.23 -11.82 -11.27
CA LEU A 57 -8.07 -11.63 -10.09
C LEU A 57 -8.54 -10.17 -9.91
N TYR A 58 -7.97 -9.24 -10.69
CA TYR A 58 -8.47 -7.86 -10.78
C TYR A 58 -9.58 -7.68 -11.83
N GLU A 59 -9.91 -8.71 -12.60
CA GLU A 59 -11.04 -8.64 -13.53
C GLU A 59 -12.34 -8.33 -12.77
N GLY A 60 -13.17 -7.46 -13.38
CA GLY A 60 -14.40 -7.02 -12.76
C GLY A 60 -15.16 -6.05 -13.65
N PHE A 61 -16.19 -5.45 -13.12
CA PHE A 61 -17.03 -4.49 -13.81
C PHE A 61 -16.79 -3.08 -13.29
N ASN A 62 -16.60 -2.12 -14.18
CA ASN A 62 -16.63 -0.70 -13.85
C ASN A 62 -18.06 -0.17 -13.96
N ILE A 63 -18.44 0.71 -13.03
CA ILE A 63 -19.68 1.49 -13.11
C ILE A 63 -19.26 2.96 -13.24
N GLY A 64 -19.76 3.63 -14.26
CA GLY A 64 -19.41 5.01 -14.57
C GLY A 64 -18.30 5.11 -15.61
N LYS A 65 -17.18 5.78 -15.28
CA LYS A 65 -16.06 5.95 -16.22
C LYS A 65 -15.34 4.64 -16.44
N ASP A 66 -15.22 4.25 -17.71
CA ASP A 66 -14.50 3.04 -18.11
C ASP A 66 -12.99 3.21 -17.91
N TYR A 67 -12.37 2.23 -17.24
CA TYR A 67 -10.92 2.12 -17.14
C TYR A 67 -10.51 0.67 -16.83
N SER A 68 -9.34 0.25 -17.31
CA SER A 68 -8.88 -1.14 -17.16
C SER A 68 -8.48 -1.45 -15.71
N LEU A 69 -9.18 -2.39 -15.08
CA LEU A 69 -8.89 -2.83 -13.72
C LEU A 69 -7.59 -3.67 -13.64
N THR A 70 -7.25 -4.37 -14.70
CA THR A 70 -6.09 -5.27 -14.77
C THR A 70 -4.82 -4.58 -15.23
N GLU A 71 -4.92 -3.42 -15.90
CA GLU A 71 -3.77 -2.67 -16.43
C GLU A 71 -3.37 -1.50 -15.52
N THR A 72 -4.27 -1.05 -14.65
CA THR A 72 -4.03 0.08 -13.75
C THR A 72 -3.53 -0.32 -12.37
N ARG A 73 -3.46 -1.61 -12.09
CA ARG A 73 -3.04 -2.18 -10.81
C ARG A 73 -2.17 -3.41 -11.02
N ALA A 74 -1.15 -3.56 -10.17
CA ALA A 74 -0.25 -4.70 -10.19
C ALA A 74 -0.47 -5.59 -8.96
N ARG A 75 -0.55 -6.90 -9.18
CA ARG A 75 -0.75 -7.90 -8.13
C ARG A 75 0.48 -8.81 -8.03
N PHE A 76 1.53 -8.29 -7.43
CA PHE A 76 2.78 -8.99 -7.09
C PHE A 76 3.55 -8.18 -6.04
N LEU A 77 4.66 -8.68 -5.55
CA LEU A 77 5.46 -8.01 -4.52
C LEU A 77 5.81 -6.57 -4.93
N GLY A 78 5.54 -5.60 -4.07
CA GLY A 78 5.64 -4.17 -4.36
C GLY A 78 4.35 -3.55 -4.89
N GLY A 79 3.43 -4.35 -5.45
CA GLY A 79 2.14 -3.87 -5.94
C GLY A 79 2.27 -2.86 -7.08
N THR A 80 1.32 -1.94 -7.16
CA THR A 80 1.23 -0.95 -8.24
C THR A 80 2.39 0.05 -8.26
N THR A 81 3.16 0.20 -7.17
CA THR A 81 4.38 1.02 -7.16
C THR A 81 5.49 0.49 -8.08
N ASN A 82 5.36 -0.72 -8.61
CA ASN A 82 6.25 -1.18 -9.68
C ASN A 82 5.92 -0.59 -11.06
N TRP A 83 4.72 -0.01 -11.25
CA TRP A 83 4.23 0.51 -12.54
C TRP A 83 3.99 2.02 -12.54
N TRP A 84 4.34 2.72 -11.49
CA TRP A 84 4.11 4.15 -11.36
C TRP A 84 5.26 4.99 -11.93
N GLY A 85 5.01 6.29 -12.11
CA GLY A 85 6.02 7.24 -12.60
C GLY A 85 6.95 7.80 -11.51
N GLY A 86 6.82 7.38 -10.26
CA GLY A 86 7.65 7.85 -9.15
C GLY A 86 7.28 9.25 -8.61
N MET A 87 6.19 9.85 -9.08
CA MET A 87 5.74 11.15 -8.56
C MET A 87 5.10 11.00 -7.18
N CYS A 88 5.64 11.72 -6.22
CA CYS A 88 5.15 11.76 -4.83
C CYS A 88 4.77 13.18 -4.46
N HIS A 89 3.68 13.32 -3.72
CA HIS A 89 3.26 14.59 -3.15
C HIS A 89 2.49 14.31 -1.85
N PRO A 90 2.70 15.11 -0.79
CA PRO A 90 1.87 15.04 0.41
C PRO A 90 0.41 15.36 0.08
N LEU A 91 -0.51 14.82 0.84
CA LEU A 91 -1.90 15.24 0.78
C LEU A 91 -2.02 16.73 1.15
N HIS A 92 -2.91 17.44 0.49
CA HIS A 92 -3.23 18.82 0.82
C HIS A 92 -4.18 18.90 2.03
N GLU A 93 -4.20 20.04 2.71
CA GLU A 93 -5.10 20.26 3.85
C GLU A 93 -6.56 19.99 3.49
N VAL A 94 -6.96 20.42 2.28
CA VAL A 94 -8.32 20.21 1.76
C VAL A 94 -8.70 18.72 1.68
N ASP A 95 -7.75 17.80 1.58
CA ASP A 95 -8.03 16.37 1.51
C ASP A 95 -8.55 15.81 2.85
N PHE A 96 -8.27 16.50 3.95
CA PHE A 96 -8.69 16.13 5.30
C PHE A 96 -10.05 16.72 5.70
N GLU A 97 -10.55 17.70 4.93
CA GLU A 97 -11.81 18.38 5.20
C GLU A 97 -13.04 17.59 4.75
N PRO A 98 -14.21 17.84 5.35
CA PRO A 98 -15.48 17.32 4.83
C PRO A 98 -15.70 17.74 3.37
N LYS A 99 -16.34 16.86 2.59
CA LYS A 99 -16.61 17.11 1.17
C LYS A 99 -18.11 17.29 0.94
N GLU A 100 -18.53 18.42 0.34
CA GLU A 100 -19.93 18.69 0.00
C GLU A 100 -20.55 17.61 -0.89
N TYR A 101 -19.76 17.03 -1.80
CA TYR A 101 -20.21 15.97 -2.70
C TYR A 101 -20.24 14.58 -2.03
N CYS A 102 -19.86 14.46 -0.77
CA CYS A 102 -19.86 13.23 0.01
C CYS A 102 -20.48 13.47 1.40
N PRO A 103 -21.81 13.61 1.50
CA PRO A 103 -22.50 14.08 2.70
C PRO A 103 -22.35 13.19 3.94
N ASN A 104 -21.82 11.98 3.80
CA ASN A 104 -21.54 11.06 4.90
C ASN A 104 -20.04 10.99 5.25
N TYR A 105 -19.24 11.91 4.73
CA TYR A 105 -17.82 12.01 4.99
C TYR A 105 -17.53 13.27 5.80
N ASP A 106 -17.25 13.08 7.08
CA ASP A 106 -16.97 14.18 8.03
C ASP A 106 -15.50 14.66 8.00
N GLY A 107 -14.74 14.22 7.01
CA GLY A 107 -13.30 14.45 6.93
C GLY A 107 -12.48 13.37 7.63
N TRP A 108 -11.18 13.55 7.62
CA TRP A 108 -10.29 12.66 8.39
C TRP A 108 -10.27 13.07 9.87
N PRO A 109 -10.15 12.11 10.80
CA PRO A 109 -10.10 12.42 12.25
C PRO A 109 -8.74 12.98 12.70
N ILE A 110 -7.87 13.33 11.78
CA ILE A 110 -6.53 13.90 12.00
C ILE A 110 -6.34 15.12 11.11
N GLN A 111 -5.41 15.98 11.46
CA GLN A 111 -5.02 17.13 10.64
C GLN A 111 -3.83 16.78 9.75
N ARG A 112 -3.68 17.46 8.64
CA ARG A 112 -2.56 17.30 7.71
C ARG A 112 -1.20 17.43 8.41
N SER A 113 -1.05 18.41 9.33
CA SER A 113 0.17 18.68 10.08
C SER A 113 0.61 17.53 11.01
N GLU A 114 -0.31 16.65 11.41
CA GLU A 114 0.04 15.47 12.20
C GLU A 114 0.83 14.44 11.38
N LEU A 115 0.82 14.55 10.06
CA LEU A 115 1.55 13.65 9.14
C LEU A 115 2.95 14.15 8.75
N ASP A 116 3.37 15.35 9.14
CA ASP A 116 4.64 15.95 8.68
C ASP A 116 5.87 15.08 9.01
N GLU A 117 5.93 14.54 10.22
CA GLU A 117 7.03 13.65 10.61
C GLU A 117 7.00 12.31 9.84
N TYR A 118 5.81 11.86 9.47
CA TYR A 118 5.64 10.60 8.71
C TYR A 118 5.97 10.79 7.23
N TYR A 119 5.71 11.97 6.65
CA TYR A 119 6.18 12.29 5.30
C TYR A 119 7.70 12.27 5.21
N LYS A 120 8.41 12.83 6.18
CA LYS A 120 9.88 12.74 6.27
C LYS A 120 10.38 11.30 6.33
N LYS A 121 9.71 10.45 7.08
CA LYS A 121 10.03 9.01 7.10
C LYS A 121 9.73 8.33 5.77
N ALA A 122 8.63 8.70 5.10
CA ALA A 122 8.27 8.17 3.80
C ALA A 122 9.31 8.53 2.73
N HIS A 123 9.88 9.74 2.76
CA HIS A 123 10.97 10.16 1.89
C HIS A 123 12.17 9.21 1.98
N HIS A 124 12.55 8.84 3.19
CA HIS A 124 13.64 7.88 3.38
C HIS A 124 13.35 6.50 2.75
N TYR A 125 12.10 6.03 2.79
CA TYR A 125 11.71 4.77 2.15
C TYR A 125 11.65 4.86 0.62
N LEU A 126 11.39 6.04 0.09
CA LEU A 126 11.23 6.29 -1.33
C LEU A 126 12.53 6.79 -1.99
N ASP A 127 13.61 6.94 -1.21
CA ASP A 127 14.89 7.49 -1.65
C ASP A 127 14.75 8.86 -2.32
N LEU A 128 13.87 9.69 -1.72
CA LEU A 128 13.64 11.07 -2.15
C LEU A 128 14.58 12.01 -1.39
N ASP A 129 15.07 13.00 -2.11
CA ASP A 129 15.82 14.12 -1.52
C ASP A 129 14.91 14.99 -0.64
N ASP A 130 15.42 16.10 -0.13
CA ASP A 130 14.74 16.98 0.82
C ASP A 130 13.31 17.41 0.41
N ASP A 131 12.53 17.83 1.41
CA ASP A 131 11.09 18.12 1.42
C ASP A 131 10.63 19.28 0.49
N ASP A 132 11.30 19.54 -0.63
CA ASP A 132 10.95 20.61 -1.55
C ASP A 132 9.96 20.09 -2.60
N TYR A 133 8.69 20.45 -2.41
CA TYR A 133 7.57 20.13 -3.32
C TYR A 133 7.11 21.34 -4.14
N ASP A 134 7.87 22.44 -4.13
CA ASP A 134 7.56 23.69 -4.85
C ASP A 134 7.91 23.66 -6.34
#